data_f9280226779f9c148aec9d4d25ec454b
#
_entry.id   f9280226779f9c148aec9d4d25ec454b
#
_cell.length_a   1.000
_cell.length_b   1.000
_cell.length_c   1.000
_cell.angle_alpha   90.00
_cell.angle_beta   90.00
_cell.angle_gamma   90.00
#
_symmetry.space_group_name_H-M   'P 1'
#
loop_
_entity.id
_entity.type
_entity.pdbx_description
1 polymer ?
#
loop_
_entity_poly.entity_id
_entity_poly.type
_entity_poly.pdbx_seq_one_letter_code
_entity_poly.pdbx_strand_id
1 'polypeptide(L)'
;MVGLVIVTHSPTLAKGVVETCRMMAKDARIATAGGMENGAFGTSYARIMHAIDAVYGADGVVILVDAGSSILTVETILDERKDTLLRMADCPVVEGSVVAAVAAVCGAPLDEVVRRAEETRRAVKIDD
;
A
#
# COMPACT_ATOMS: atom_id res chain seq x y z
N MET A 1 8.59 7.75 9.81
CA MET A 1 8.72 6.79 8.69
C MET A 1 7.50 6.84 7.81
N VAL A 2 7.66 6.51 6.54
CA VAL A 2 6.57 6.45 5.57
C VAL A 2 5.53 5.42 6.02
N GLY A 3 4.24 5.78 5.96
CA GLY A 3 3.14 4.86 6.23
C GLY A 3 2.75 4.07 4.98
N LEU A 4 2.24 2.87 5.16
CA LEU A 4 1.74 2.03 4.07
C LEU A 4 0.24 1.81 4.22
N VAL A 5 -0.48 1.89 3.11
CA VAL A 5 -1.89 1.49 3.03
C VAL A 5 -2.01 0.38 2.00
N ILE A 6 -2.54 -0.76 2.41
CA ILE A 6 -2.77 -1.91 1.54
C ILE A 6 -4.26 -1.95 1.19
N VAL A 7 -4.56 -1.79 -0.10
CA VAL A 7 -5.95 -1.76 -0.59
C VAL A 7 -6.20 -3.00 -1.45
N THR A 8 -7.10 -3.86 -1.00
CA THR A 8 -7.45 -5.09 -1.71
C THR A 8 -8.95 -5.31 -1.71
N HIS A 9 -9.44 -6.11 -2.67
CA HIS A 9 -10.84 -6.48 -2.73
C HIS A 9 -11.24 -7.46 -1.62
N SER A 10 -10.26 -8.22 -1.12
CA SER A 10 -10.46 -9.26 -0.10
C SER A 10 -9.88 -8.82 1.24
N PRO A 11 -10.66 -8.84 2.33
CA PRO A 11 -10.12 -8.59 3.68
C PRO A 11 -9.00 -9.57 4.06
N THR A 12 -9.14 -10.83 3.70
CA THR A 12 -8.16 -11.87 3.99
C THR A 12 -6.85 -11.62 3.27
N LEU A 13 -6.91 -11.19 2.00
CA LEU A 13 -5.69 -10.86 1.25
C LEU A 13 -4.93 -9.71 1.92
N ALA A 14 -5.63 -8.65 2.33
CA ALA A 14 -4.99 -7.51 2.99
C ALA A 14 -4.24 -7.96 4.25
N LYS A 15 -4.87 -8.80 5.07
CA LYS A 15 -4.26 -9.34 6.28
C LYS A 15 -3.01 -10.16 5.97
N GLY A 16 -3.08 -11.02 4.95
CA GLY A 16 -1.96 -11.85 4.53
C GLY A 16 -0.78 -11.03 4.02
N VAL A 17 -1.05 -9.95 3.30
CA VAL A 17 0.00 -9.03 2.85
C VAL A 17 0.71 -8.39 4.05
N VAL A 18 -0.06 -7.92 5.04
CA VAL A 18 0.52 -7.35 6.26
C VAL A 18 1.38 -8.36 7.00
N GLU A 19 0.90 -9.58 7.17
CA GLU A 19 1.68 -10.65 7.83
C GLU A 19 3.00 -10.89 7.11
N THR A 20 2.97 -10.93 5.78
CA THR A 20 4.16 -11.12 4.96
C THR A 20 5.15 -9.96 5.12
N CYS A 21 4.65 -8.72 5.11
CA CYS A 21 5.48 -7.55 5.34
C CYS A 21 6.17 -7.59 6.70
N ARG A 22 5.45 -8.01 7.74
CA ARG A 22 5.98 -8.01 9.10
C ARG A 22 7.05 -9.07 9.35
N MET A 23 7.15 -10.06 8.48
CA MET A 23 8.28 -11.01 8.54
C MET A 23 9.62 -10.30 8.32
N MET A 24 9.63 -9.27 7.46
CA MET A 24 10.83 -8.54 7.07
C MET A 24 10.91 -7.14 7.69
N ALA A 25 9.77 -6.57 8.08
CA ALA A 25 9.67 -5.19 8.54
C ALA A 25 8.69 -5.11 9.71
N LYS A 26 9.10 -5.63 10.84
CA LYS A 26 8.24 -5.78 12.04
C LYS A 26 7.61 -4.45 12.47
N ASP A 27 8.36 -3.36 12.40
CA ASP A 27 7.94 -2.05 12.92
C ASP A 27 7.30 -1.15 11.87
N ALA A 28 7.01 -1.67 10.68
CA ALA A 28 6.37 -0.88 9.63
C ALA A 28 4.96 -0.40 10.08
N ARG A 29 4.63 0.84 9.71
CA ARG A 29 3.32 1.42 9.97
C ARG A 29 2.42 1.08 8.79
N ILE A 30 1.52 0.12 8.99
CA ILE A 30 0.67 -0.40 7.91
C ILE A 30 -0.78 -0.37 8.35
N ALA A 31 -1.64 0.20 7.50
CA ALA A 31 -3.09 0.12 7.63
C ALA A 31 -3.67 -0.59 6.41
N THR A 32 -4.82 -1.21 6.56
CA THR A 32 -5.47 -1.96 5.49
C THR A 32 -6.85 -1.42 5.18
N ALA A 33 -7.23 -1.52 3.91
CA ALA A 33 -8.59 -1.32 3.44
C ALA A 33 -8.92 -2.52 2.54
N GLY A 34 -9.20 -3.65 3.18
CA GLY A 34 -9.54 -4.90 2.51
C GLY A 34 -11.03 -5.12 2.47
N GLY A 35 -11.61 -5.11 1.27
CA GLY A 35 -13.03 -5.33 1.06
C GLY A 35 -13.94 -4.19 1.52
N MET A 36 -15.23 -4.50 1.61
CA MET A 36 -16.28 -3.57 1.99
C MET A 36 -16.51 -3.59 3.51
N GLU A 37 -17.28 -2.62 4.01
CA GLU A 37 -17.58 -2.48 5.44
C GLU A 37 -18.22 -3.73 6.05
N ASN A 38 -19.01 -4.44 5.26
CA ASN A 38 -19.69 -5.67 5.71
C ASN A 38 -18.83 -6.94 5.55
N GLY A 39 -17.56 -6.79 5.18
CA GLY A 39 -16.68 -7.93 4.94
C GLY A 39 -16.78 -8.55 3.57
N ALA A 40 -17.66 -8.06 2.69
CA ALA A 40 -17.78 -8.55 1.33
C ALA A 40 -16.61 -8.10 0.46
N PHE A 41 -16.38 -8.78 -0.65
CA PHE A 41 -15.39 -8.39 -1.64
C PHE A 41 -15.78 -7.07 -2.29
N GLY A 42 -14.79 -6.22 -2.53
CA GLY A 42 -15.00 -4.95 -3.19
C GLY A 42 -14.06 -3.89 -2.67
N THR A 43 -14.31 -2.65 -3.08
CA THR A 43 -13.49 -1.50 -2.74
C THR A 43 -14.37 -0.44 -2.07
N SER A 44 -13.93 0.03 -0.90
CA SER A 44 -14.65 1.04 -0.14
C SER A 44 -13.83 2.32 -0.04
N TYR A 45 -14.37 3.42 -0.60
CA TYR A 45 -13.78 4.75 -0.51
C TYR A 45 -13.55 5.14 0.96
N ALA A 46 -14.57 4.95 1.80
CA ALA A 46 -14.51 5.34 3.21
C ALA A 46 -13.43 4.57 3.97
N ARG A 47 -13.31 3.27 3.73
CA ARG A 47 -12.30 2.45 4.39
C ARG A 47 -10.88 2.84 3.96
N ILE A 48 -10.69 3.19 2.69
CA ILE A 48 -9.39 3.66 2.17
C ILE A 48 -9.03 4.99 2.85
N MET A 49 -9.97 5.93 2.90
CA MET A 49 -9.73 7.22 3.56
C MET A 49 -9.35 7.03 5.03
N HIS A 50 -10.08 6.16 5.73
CA HIS A 50 -9.80 5.86 7.13
C HIS A 50 -8.38 5.26 7.31
N ALA A 51 -8.00 4.33 6.43
CA ALA A 51 -6.68 3.71 6.47
C ALA A 51 -5.56 4.74 6.23
N ILE A 52 -5.74 5.62 5.25
CA ILE A 52 -4.79 6.70 4.97
C ILE A 52 -4.61 7.56 6.23
N ASP A 53 -5.70 8.00 6.83
CA ASP A 53 -5.66 8.87 8.00
C ASP A 53 -4.99 8.18 9.20
N ALA A 54 -5.12 6.86 9.32
CA ALA A 54 -4.54 6.09 10.41
C ALA A 54 -2.99 6.10 10.39
N VAL A 55 -2.37 6.23 9.22
CA VAL A 55 -0.91 6.20 9.07
C VAL A 55 -0.34 7.50 8.49
N TYR A 56 -1.16 8.52 8.32
CA TYR A 56 -0.75 9.80 7.76
C TYR A 56 0.26 10.49 8.68
N GLY A 57 1.27 11.10 8.08
CA GLY A 57 2.28 11.86 8.82
C GLY A 57 3.16 12.64 7.87
N ALA A 58 4.14 13.36 8.43
CA ALA A 58 5.03 14.24 7.69
C ALA A 58 5.87 13.52 6.62
N ASP A 59 6.12 12.23 6.81
CA ASP A 59 6.91 11.43 5.85
C ASP A 59 6.07 10.89 4.70
N GLY A 60 4.75 11.06 4.75
CA GLY A 60 3.83 10.64 3.69
C GLY A 60 3.39 9.19 3.77
N VAL A 61 2.57 8.80 2.81
CA VAL A 61 1.96 7.48 2.73
C VAL A 61 2.09 6.93 1.31
N VAL A 62 2.51 5.68 1.21
CA VAL A 62 2.47 4.92 -0.04
C VAL A 62 1.27 3.97 0.00
N ILE A 63 0.50 3.96 -1.08
CA ILE A 63 -0.69 3.13 -1.22
C ILE A 63 -0.40 2.03 -2.23
N LEU A 64 -0.66 0.79 -1.83
CA LEU A 64 -0.42 -0.40 -2.64
C LEU A 64 -1.76 -1.08 -2.88
N VAL A 65 -2.04 -1.39 -4.13
CA VAL A 65 -3.35 -1.84 -4.58
C VAL A 65 -3.26 -3.19 -5.28
N ASP A 66 -4.34 -3.96 -5.28
CA ASP A 66 -4.38 -5.23 -5.99
C ASP A 66 -4.74 -5.06 -7.47
N ALA A 67 -5.94 -4.58 -7.79
CA ALA A 67 -6.35 -4.47 -9.20
C ALA A 67 -7.65 -3.67 -9.35
N GLY A 68 -7.99 -3.34 -10.59
CA GLY A 68 -9.30 -2.87 -10.99
C GLY A 68 -9.84 -1.67 -10.21
N SER A 69 -10.95 -1.86 -9.51
CA SER A 69 -11.64 -0.77 -8.81
C SER A 69 -10.82 -0.19 -7.66
N SER A 70 -9.88 -0.94 -7.09
CA SER A 70 -8.96 -0.41 -6.07
C SER A 70 -8.12 0.71 -6.65
N ILE A 71 -7.61 0.53 -7.86
CA ILE A 71 -6.81 1.55 -8.55
C ILE A 71 -7.66 2.79 -8.81
N LEU A 72 -8.87 2.60 -9.39
CA LEU A 72 -9.75 3.71 -9.74
C LEU A 72 -10.17 4.52 -8.52
N THR A 73 -10.51 3.85 -7.43
CA THR A 73 -10.93 4.53 -6.20
C THR A 73 -9.79 5.31 -5.58
N VAL A 74 -8.59 4.75 -5.53
CA VAL A 74 -7.41 5.46 -5.01
C VAL A 74 -7.08 6.66 -5.89
N GLU A 75 -7.12 6.50 -7.22
CA GLU A 75 -6.90 7.63 -8.14
C GLU A 75 -7.88 8.78 -7.87
N THR A 76 -9.15 8.44 -7.63
CA THR A 76 -10.17 9.44 -7.28
C THR A 76 -9.79 10.19 -5.99
N ILE A 77 -9.36 9.47 -4.97
CA ILE A 77 -8.93 10.06 -3.70
C ILE A 77 -7.74 10.99 -3.90
N LEU A 78 -6.74 10.56 -4.66
CA LEU A 78 -5.55 11.37 -4.93
C LEU A 78 -5.91 12.65 -5.68
N ASP A 79 -6.81 12.57 -6.66
CA ASP A 79 -7.27 13.73 -7.41
C ASP A 79 -8.04 14.73 -6.54
N GLU A 80 -8.83 14.23 -5.61
CA GLU A 80 -9.61 15.07 -4.71
C GLU A 80 -8.75 15.76 -3.65
N ARG A 81 -7.82 15.00 -3.05
CA ARG A 81 -6.98 15.51 -1.96
C ARG A 81 -5.84 16.40 -2.45
N LYS A 82 -5.29 16.12 -3.63
CA LYS A 82 -4.14 16.84 -4.20
C LYS A 82 -2.98 16.98 -3.21
N ASP A 83 -2.75 15.94 -2.45
CA ASP A 83 -1.73 15.91 -1.39
C ASP A 83 -0.49 15.19 -1.90
N THR A 84 0.63 15.92 -2.00
CA THR A 84 1.89 15.36 -2.51
C THR A 84 2.51 14.33 -1.57
N LEU A 85 2.01 14.22 -0.34
CA LEU A 85 2.45 13.20 0.63
C LEU A 85 1.70 11.87 0.43
N LEU A 86 0.76 11.79 -0.51
CA LEU A 86 0.06 10.56 -0.84
C LEU A 86 0.49 10.09 -2.22
N ARG A 87 1.01 8.88 -2.31
CA ARG A 87 1.47 8.29 -3.57
C ARG A 87 0.93 6.87 -3.71
N MET A 88 0.51 6.50 -4.91
CA MET A 88 0.15 5.12 -5.23
C MET A 88 1.29 4.51 -6.04
N ALA A 89 1.79 3.35 -5.62
CA ALA A 89 2.85 2.65 -6.32
C ALA A 89 2.28 1.66 -7.33
N ASP A 90 2.83 1.67 -8.54
CA ASP A 90 2.45 0.75 -9.59
C ASP A 90 3.33 -0.50 -9.49
N CYS A 91 2.84 -1.53 -8.80
CA CYS A 91 3.61 -2.74 -8.54
C CYS A 91 2.70 -3.92 -8.15
N PRO A 92 3.21 -5.16 -8.20
CA PRO A 92 2.50 -6.29 -7.62
C PRO A 92 2.28 -6.06 -6.12
N VAL A 93 1.06 -6.31 -5.64
CA VAL A 93 0.68 -5.90 -4.28
C VAL A 93 1.50 -6.60 -3.19
N VAL A 94 1.82 -7.87 -3.35
CA VAL A 94 2.59 -8.60 -2.33
C VAL A 94 4.06 -8.17 -2.36
N GLU A 95 4.71 -8.33 -3.50
CA GLU A 95 6.14 -8.01 -3.64
C GLU A 95 6.42 -6.54 -3.38
N GLY A 96 5.59 -5.67 -3.95
CA GLY A 96 5.75 -4.22 -3.76
C GLY A 96 5.54 -3.80 -2.31
N SER A 97 4.57 -4.39 -1.63
CA SER A 97 4.30 -4.07 -0.23
C SER A 97 5.45 -4.48 0.68
N VAL A 98 6.02 -5.66 0.47
CA VAL A 98 7.17 -6.12 1.26
C VAL A 98 8.37 -5.18 1.08
N VAL A 99 8.69 -4.85 -0.16
CA VAL A 99 9.81 -3.94 -0.46
C VAL A 99 9.56 -2.55 0.11
N ALA A 100 8.33 -2.03 -0.04
CA ALA A 100 7.97 -0.73 0.53
C ALA A 100 8.09 -0.71 2.06
N ALA A 101 7.64 -1.78 2.72
CA ALA A 101 7.71 -1.88 4.17
C ALA A 101 9.17 -1.88 4.66
N VAL A 102 10.04 -2.66 4.01
CA VAL A 102 11.47 -2.70 4.34
C VAL A 102 12.12 -1.33 4.14
N ALA A 103 11.87 -0.68 3.00
CA ALA A 103 12.40 0.64 2.72
C ALA A 103 11.95 1.67 3.76
N ALA A 104 10.67 1.63 4.16
CA ALA A 104 10.10 2.55 5.14
C ALA A 104 10.74 2.39 6.52
N VAL A 105 10.91 1.15 7.01
CA VAL A 105 11.55 0.92 8.31
C VAL A 105 13.03 1.31 8.29
N CYS A 106 13.67 1.26 7.14
CA CYS A 106 15.06 1.72 6.97
C CYS A 106 15.17 3.26 6.88
N GLY A 107 14.05 3.97 6.95
CA GLY A 107 14.05 5.43 6.95
C GLY A 107 14.08 6.08 5.57
N ALA A 108 13.80 5.34 4.51
CA ALA A 108 13.79 5.91 3.16
C ALA A 108 12.68 6.95 3.01
N PRO A 109 12.92 8.05 2.28
CA PRO A 109 11.88 9.03 2.00
C PRO A 109 10.84 8.49 1.02
N LEU A 110 9.69 9.16 0.95
CA LEU A 110 8.54 8.69 0.17
C LEU A 110 8.89 8.35 -1.28
N ASP A 111 9.61 9.23 -1.96
CA ASP A 111 9.97 9.00 -3.37
C ASP A 111 10.81 7.72 -3.54
N GLU A 112 11.70 7.43 -2.60
CA GLU A 112 12.51 6.22 -2.66
C GLU A 112 11.70 4.98 -2.34
N VAL A 113 10.78 5.05 -1.35
CA VAL A 113 9.89 3.94 -1.03
C VAL A 113 9.05 3.56 -2.26
N VAL A 114 8.47 4.57 -2.92
CA VAL A 114 7.68 4.36 -4.15
C VAL A 114 8.53 3.73 -5.24
N ARG A 115 9.71 4.30 -5.49
CA ARG A 115 10.61 3.81 -6.54
C ARG A 115 11.01 2.34 -6.31
N ARG A 116 11.38 2.00 -5.10
CA ARG A 116 11.76 0.61 -4.77
C ARG A 116 10.60 -0.35 -4.91
N ALA A 117 9.42 0.04 -4.47
CA ALA A 117 8.22 -0.77 -4.67
C ALA A 117 7.96 -1.01 -6.15
N GLU A 118 8.06 0.05 -6.97
CA GLU A 118 7.81 -0.04 -8.41
C GLU A 118 8.85 -0.87 -9.17
N GLU A 119 10.07 -0.96 -8.67
CA GLU A 119 11.09 -1.83 -9.24
C GLU A 119 10.68 -3.31 -9.22
N THR A 120 9.81 -3.72 -8.31
CA THR A 120 9.34 -5.10 -8.23
C THR A 120 8.57 -5.56 -9.47
N ARG A 121 8.08 -4.62 -10.30
CA ARG A 121 7.43 -4.96 -11.58
C ARG A 121 8.37 -5.69 -12.53
N ARG A 122 9.66 -5.49 -12.39
CA ARG A 122 10.68 -6.00 -13.31
C ARG A 122 11.54 -7.10 -12.69
N ALA A 123 11.28 -7.43 -11.43
CA ALA A 123 12.06 -8.43 -10.72
C ALA A 123 11.80 -9.81 -11.30
N VAL A 124 12.90 -10.52 -11.62
CA VAL A 124 12.83 -11.89 -12.09
C VAL A 124 13.05 -12.79 -10.87
N LYS A 125 12.08 -13.67 -10.59
CA LYS A 125 12.16 -14.56 -9.42
C LYS A 125 13.02 -15.78 -9.69
N ILE A 126 12.98 -16.27 -10.90
CA ILE A 126 13.61 -17.55 -11.26
C ILE A 126 14.45 -17.30 -12.50
N ASP A 127 15.74 -17.57 -12.40
CA ASP A 127 16.66 -17.50 -13.52
C ASP A 127 16.51 -18.75 -14.40
N ASP A 128 16.47 -18.56 -15.72
CA ASP A 128 16.39 -19.66 -16.68
C ASP A 128 17.74 -20.31 -16.91
#